data_542940afb4ae908e008c6a12ceace729
#
_entry.id   542940afb4ae908e008c6a12ceace729
#
_cell.length_a   1.000
_cell.length_b   1.000
_cell.length_c   1.000
_cell.angle_alpha   90.00
_cell.angle_beta   90.00
_cell.angle_gamma   90.00
#
_symmetry.space_group_name_H-M   'P 1'
#
loop_
_entity.id
_entity.type
_entity.pdbx_description
1 polymer ?
#
loop_
_entity_poly.entity_id
_entity_poly.type
_entity_poly.pdbx_seq_one_letter_code
_entity_poly.pdbx_strand_id
1 'polypeptide(L)'
;MLVLDVFEHVDDYLGFLRTIRGKAGSFIFHIPLDVSVQTVLRGSPFTRARQSLGHLHYFSRDTALATLHDTGYEIVDEALTQPGIDLWGGKSKLARLPRKVAFRLNPRLAARVMGGFSLLVLAKPDEAR
;
A
#
# COMPACT_ATOMS: atom_id res chain seq x y z
N MET A 1 -8.47 15.37 -0.11
CA MET A 1 -7.65 15.07 1.12
C MET A 1 -6.52 14.13 0.77
N LEU A 2 -5.35 14.27 1.37
CA LEU A 2 -4.23 13.33 1.22
C LEU A 2 -4.14 12.48 2.48
N VAL A 3 -4.00 11.16 2.30
CA VAL A 3 -3.84 10.16 3.38
C VAL A 3 -2.68 9.26 2.96
N LEU A 4 -1.49 9.65 3.37
CA LEU A 4 -0.24 9.05 2.92
C LEU A 4 0.41 8.29 4.07
N ASP A 5 0.51 6.96 3.95
CA ASP A 5 1.11 6.07 4.96
C ASP A 5 0.54 6.33 6.37
N VAL A 6 -0.80 6.25 6.53
CA VAL A 6 -1.48 6.62 7.79
C VAL A 6 -2.21 5.45 8.40
N PHE A 7 -3.17 4.86 7.69
CA PHE A 7 -4.12 3.95 8.32
C PHE A 7 -3.55 2.57 8.65
N GLU A 8 -2.41 2.21 8.12
CA GLU A 8 -1.63 1.04 8.55
C GLU A 8 -1.09 1.17 9.98
N HIS A 9 -1.06 2.39 10.53
CA HIS A 9 -0.62 2.69 11.90
C HIS A 9 -1.78 2.90 12.88
N VAL A 10 -3.02 2.91 12.40
CA VAL A 10 -4.20 3.21 13.22
C VAL A 10 -4.84 1.92 13.69
N ASP A 11 -5.06 1.75 15.00
CA ASP A 11 -5.65 0.53 15.57
C ASP A 11 -7.01 0.21 14.94
N ASP A 12 -7.95 1.16 14.97
CA ASP A 12 -9.25 1.07 14.27
C ASP A 12 -9.20 1.81 12.94
N TYR A 13 -8.45 1.26 11.99
CA TYR A 13 -8.31 1.87 10.67
C TYR A 13 -9.62 1.91 9.87
N LEU A 14 -10.52 0.96 10.09
CA LEU A 14 -11.84 0.97 9.44
C LEU A 14 -12.71 2.12 9.96
N GLY A 15 -12.74 2.33 11.27
CA GLY A 15 -13.44 3.47 11.90
C GLY A 15 -12.82 4.80 11.46
N PHE A 16 -11.50 4.87 11.42
CA PHE A 16 -10.78 6.04 10.92
C PHE A 16 -11.21 6.39 9.48
N LEU A 17 -11.17 5.43 8.56
CA LEU A 17 -11.55 5.65 7.16
C LEU A 17 -13.00 6.11 7.02
N ARG A 18 -13.94 5.49 7.76
CA ARG A 18 -15.34 5.92 7.78
C ARG A 18 -15.50 7.34 8.32
N THR A 19 -14.74 7.72 9.34
CA THR A 19 -14.80 9.05 9.97
C THR A 19 -14.32 10.14 9.01
N ILE A 20 -13.24 9.90 8.26
CA ILE A 20 -12.70 10.91 7.35
C ILE A 20 -13.48 11.01 6.03
N ARG A 21 -14.26 9.99 5.66
CA ARG A 21 -15.00 9.92 4.39
C ARG A 21 -15.79 11.18 4.06
N GLY A 22 -16.52 11.73 5.03
CA GLY A 22 -17.32 12.94 4.87
C GLY A 22 -16.53 14.26 4.91
N LYS A 23 -15.20 14.21 5.04
CA LYS A 23 -14.38 15.43 5.21
C LYS A 23 -13.86 16.02 3.90
N ALA A 24 -13.97 15.30 2.80
CA ALA A 24 -13.54 15.78 1.48
C ALA A 24 -14.29 15.07 0.34
N GLY A 25 -14.44 15.73 -0.79
CA GLY A 25 -15.03 15.11 -1.99
C GLY A 25 -14.09 14.21 -2.78
N SER A 26 -12.78 14.28 -2.51
CA SER A 26 -11.79 13.42 -3.15
C SER A 26 -10.63 13.12 -2.22
N PHE A 27 -10.07 11.94 -2.35
CA PHE A 27 -8.99 11.42 -1.52
C PHE A 27 -7.88 10.86 -2.40
N ILE A 28 -6.65 11.08 -1.98
CA ILE A 28 -5.49 10.35 -2.50
C ILE A 28 -4.92 9.58 -1.32
N PHE A 29 -4.98 8.26 -1.43
CA PHE A 29 -4.37 7.34 -0.49
C PHE A 29 -3.03 6.85 -1.02
N HIS A 30 -2.00 6.80 -0.19
CA HIS A 30 -0.78 6.07 -0.44
C HIS A 30 -0.67 4.96 0.61
N ILE A 31 -0.58 3.71 0.16
CA ILE A 31 -0.73 2.52 1.01
C ILE A 31 0.47 1.61 0.75
N PRO A 32 1.31 1.31 1.76
CA PRO A 32 2.39 0.34 1.60
C PRO A 32 1.83 -1.07 1.42
N LEU A 33 2.35 -1.78 0.43
CA LEU A 33 1.97 -3.17 0.13
C LEU A 33 2.98 -4.13 0.77
N ASP A 34 2.79 -4.40 2.06
CA ASP A 34 3.67 -5.26 2.83
C ASP A 34 3.47 -6.75 2.54
N VAL A 35 2.26 -7.12 2.08
CA VAL A 35 1.92 -8.52 1.78
C VAL A 35 2.30 -8.90 0.36
N SER A 36 3.30 -9.77 0.25
CA SER A 36 3.73 -10.39 -1.01
C SER A 36 4.22 -11.82 -0.75
N VAL A 37 4.35 -12.62 -1.79
CA VAL A 37 4.92 -13.97 -1.66
C VAL A 37 6.28 -13.92 -0.97
N GLN A 38 7.15 -13.01 -1.37
CA GLN A 38 8.49 -12.86 -0.81
C GLN A 38 8.47 -12.47 0.68
N THR A 39 7.57 -11.57 1.09
CA THR A 39 7.47 -11.14 2.48
C THR A 39 6.88 -12.22 3.37
N VAL A 40 5.87 -12.95 2.88
CA VAL A 40 5.27 -14.09 3.60
C VAL A 40 6.29 -15.20 3.81
N LEU A 41 7.03 -15.60 2.78
CA LEU A 41 8.05 -16.66 2.90
C LEU A 41 9.21 -16.28 3.83
N ARG A 42 9.55 -15.00 3.93
CA ARG A 42 10.63 -14.52 4.81
C ARG A 42 10.18 -14.32 6.25
N GLY A 43 8.91 -13.97 6.50
CA GLY A 43 8.38 -13.63 7.83
C GLY A 43 8.99 -12.36 8.45
N SER A 44 10.31 -12.26 8.48
CA SER A 44 11.04 -11.13 9.07
C SER A 44 10.67 -9.72 8.60
N PRO A 45 10.22 -9.47 7.35
CA PRO A 45 9.78 -8.14 6.93
C PRO A 45 8.60 -7.60 7.74
N PHE A 46 7.62 -8.44 8.11
CA PHE A 46 6.48 -8.02 8.93
C PHE A 46 6.90 -7.58 10.33
N THR A 47 7.75 -8.40 10.99
CA THR A 47 8.29 -8.04 12.32
C THR A 47 9.07 -6.74 12.26
N ARG A 48 9.86 -6.54 11.21
CA ARG A 48 10.62 -5.30 11.02
C ARG A 48 9.70 -4.11 10.77
N ALA A 49 8.69 -4.23 9.90
CA ALA A 49 7.72 -3.17 9.65
C ALA A 49 7.03 -2.75 10.94
N ARG A 50 6.64 -3.72 11.78
CA ARG A 50 6.04 -3.45 13.09
C ARG A 50 6.99 -2.73 14.04
N GLN A 51 8.22 -3.21 14.17
CA GLN A 51 9.19 -2.69 15.16
C GLN A 51 9.83 -1.37 14.74
N SER A 52 10.11 -1.18 13.45
CA SER A 52 10.86 -0.02 12.96
C SER A 52 9.97 1.06 12.34
N LEU A 53 8.83 0.69 11.77
CA LEU A 53 7.91 1.61 11.10
C LEU A 53 6.60 1.78 11.87
N GLY A 54 6.27 0.90 12.79
CA GLY A 54 5.03 0.95 13.56
C GLY A 54 3.80 0.47 12.78
N HIS A 55 3.96 -0.33 11.73
CA HIS A 55 2.83 -0.88 10.99
C HIS A 55 2.06 -1.87 11.87
N LEU A 56 0.80 -1.58 12.13
CA LEU A 56 -0.12 -2.47 12.86
C LEU A 56 -0.86 -3.40 11.89
N HIS A 57 -1.09 -2.93 10.66
CA HIS A 57 -1.82 -3.63 9.61
C HIS A 57 -0.95 -3.76 8.36
N TYR A 58 -1.15 -4.85 7.61
CA TYR A 58 -0.37 -5.18 6.43
C TYR A 58 -1.32 -5.42 5.25
N PHE A 59 -1.06 -4.76 4.14
CA PHE A 59 -1.95 -4.80 2.97
C PHE A 59 -1.28 -5.46 1.76
N SER A 60 -2.07 -6.20 1.01
CA SER A 60 -1.87 -6.45 -0.41
C SER A 60 -2.66 -5.41 -1.21
N ARG A 61 -2.44 -5.31 -2.51
CA ARG A 61 -3.27 -4.46 -3.36
C ARG A 61 -4.76 -4.78 -3.21
N ASP A 62 -5.09 -6.06 -3.27
CA ASP A 62 -6.49 -6.50 -3.26
C ASP A 62 -7.18 -6.21 -1.92
N THR A 63 -6.47 -6.43 -0.79
CA THR A 63 -7.02 -6.11 0.55
C THR A 63 -7.11 -4.61 0.80
N ALA A 64 -6.17 -3.80 0.28
CA ALA A 64 -6.23 -2.35 0.39
C ALA A 64 -7.44 -1.78 -0.36
N LEU A 65 -7.69 -2.22 -1.59
CA LEU A 65 -8.86 -1.79 -2.37
C LEU A 65 -10.18 -2.26 -1.74
N ALA A 66 -10.23 -3.51 -1.26
CA ALA A 66 -11.40 -4.01 -0.53
C ALA A 66 -11.69 -3.18 0.72
N THR A 67 -10.66 -2.82 1.48
CA THR A 67 -10.79 -1.95 2.67
C THR A 67 -11.41 -0.59 2.31
N LEU A 68 -10.94 0.06 1.25
CA LEU A 68 -11.51 1.34 0.83
C LEU A 68 -12.97 1.17 0.39
N HIS A 69 -13.28 0.15 -0.41
CA HIS A 69 -14.65 -0.14 -0.82
C HIS A 69 -15.56 -0.42 0.38
N ASP A 70 -15.14 -1.24 1.34
CA ASP A 70 -15.93 -1.62 2.53
C ASP A 70 -16.15 -0.45 3.49
N THR A 71 -15.30 0.57 3.42
CA THR A 71 -15.42 1.80 4.20
C THR A 71 -16.15 2.93 3.45
N GLY A 72 -16.70 2.62 2.25
CA GLY A 72 -17.59 3.51 1.50
C GLY A 72 -16.85 4.47 0.57
N TYR A 73 -15.74 4.02 -0.03
CA TYR A 73 -15.06 4.76 -1.09
C TYR A 73 -15.25 4.09 -2.44
N GLU A 74 -15.53 4.88 -3.46
CA GLU A 74 -15.44 4.50 -4.87
C GLU A 74 -14.03 4.77 -5.37
N ILE A 75 -13.39 3.76 -5.95
CA ILE A 75 -12.06 3.89 -6.55
C ILE A 75 -12.20 4.52 -7.94
N VAL A 76 -11.60 5.68 -8.13
CA VAL A 76 -11.60 6.41 -9.41
C VAL A 76 -10.43 5.97 -10.28
N ASP A 77 -9.24 5.86 -9.67
CA ASP A 77 -8.02 5.43 -10.36
C ASP A 77 -7.00 4.85 -9.36
N GLU A 78 -6.08 4.04 -9.86
CA GLU A 78 -5.02 3.43 -9.04
C GLU A 78 -3.71 3.33 -9.81
N ALA A 79 -2.61 3.47 -9.10
CA ALA A 79 -1.28 3.26 -9.62
C ALA A 79 -0.38 2.54 -8.61
N LEU A 80 0.37 1.55 -9.08
CA LEU A 80 1.43 0.94 -8.29
C LEU A 80 2.68 1.81 -8.37
N THR A 81 3.25 2.13 -7.22
CA THR A 81 4.46 2.92 -7.10
C THR A 81 5.62 2.06 -6.60
N GLN A 82 6.81 2.36 -7.10
CA GLN A 82 8.04 1.80 -6.53
C GLN A 82 8.48 2.69 -5.38
N PRO A 83 8.87 2.15 -4.22
CA PRO A 83 9.50 2.96 -3.19
C PRO A 83 10.73 3.62 -3.79
N GLY A 84 11.00 4.85 -3.39
CA GLY A 84 12.22 5.55 -3.77
C GLY A 84 13.43 4.71 -3.38
N ILE A 85 13.93 3.98 -4.35
CA ILE A 85 14.99 2.95 -4.20
C ILE A 85 16.27 3.55 -3.62
N ASP A 86 16.35 4.88 -3.61
CA ASP A 86 17.55 5.62 -3.20
C ASP A 86 17.60 5.98 -1.71
N LEU A 87 16.48 5.87 -0.98
CA LEU A 87 16.41 6.26 0.44
C LEU A 87 16.93 5.18 1.41
N TRP A 88 17.01 3.93 0.99
CA TRP A 88 17.49 2.83 1.84
C TRP A 88 18.86 2.35 1.33
N GLY A 89 19.90 2.98 1.81
CA GLY A 89 21.29 2.68 1.46
C GLY A 89 21.65 1.21 1.65
N GLY A 90 22.45 0.66 0.73
CA GLY A 90 23.28 -0.51 0.99
C GLY A 90 23.02 -1.79 0.21
N LYS A 91 22.00 -1.91 -0.62
CA LYS A 91 21.86 -3.12 -1.46
C LYS A 91 22.37 -2.86 -2.87
N SER A 92 23.20 -3.77 -3.39
CA SER A 92 23.86 -3.63 -4.68
C SER A 92 22.86 -3.27 -5.80
N LYS A 93 23.24 -2.36 -6.68
CA LYS A 93 22.43 -1.93 -7.85
C LYS A 93 21.98 -3.14 -8.70
N LEU A 94 22.77 -4.22 -8.69
CA LEU A 94 22.49 -5.46 -9.43
C LEU A 94 21.25 -6.20 -8.89
N ALA A 95 20.99 -6.18 -7.57
CA ALA A 95 19.81 -6.83 -6.97
C ALA A 95 18.49 -6.08 -7.26
N ARG A 96 18.57 -4.85 -7.79
CA ARG A 96 17.41 -4.00 -8.13
C ARG A 96 16.94 -4.22 -9.57
N LEU A 97 17.82 -4.70 -10.45
CA LEU A 97 17.51 -4.88 -11.87
C LEU A 97 16.36 -5.86 -12.12
N PRO A 98 16.32 -7.07 -11.51
CA PRO A 98 15.20 -8.00 -11.70
C PRO A 98 13.84 -7.41 -11.30
N ARG A 99 13.82 -6.62 -10.21
CA ARG A 99 12.59 -5.97 -9.74
C ARG A 99 12.09 -4.90 -10.72
N LYS A 100 12.99 -4.07 -11.26
CA LYS A 100 12.64 -3.05 -12.27
C LYS A 100 12.11 -3.70 -13.54
N VAL A 101 12.75 -4.77 -14.00
CA VAL A 101 12.32 -5.52 -15.18
C VAL A 101 10.95 -6.16 -14.95
N ALA A 102 10.76 -6.87 -13.82
CA ALA A 102 9.48 -7.48 -13.47
C ALA A 102 8.35 -6.43 -13.38
N PHE A 103 8.62 -5.29 -12.76
CA PHE A 103 7.64 -4.20 -12.66
C PHE A 103 7.29 -3.62 -14.03
N ARG A 104 8.26 -3.49 -14.93
CA ARG A 104 8.01 -2.99 -16.30
C ARG A 104 7.20 -3.95 -17.14
N LEU A 105 7.37 -5.27 -16.92
CA LEU A 105 6.65 -6.31 -17.65
C LEU A 105 5.22 -6.50 -17.11
N ASN A 106 5.07 -6.59 -15.80
CA ASN A 106 3.78 -6.75 -15.15
C ASN A 106 3.82 -6.17 -13.71
N PRO A 107 3.44 -4.90 -13.51
CA PRO A 107 3.47 -4.25 -12.19
C PRO A 107 2.65 -5.00 -11.13
N ARG A 108 1.48 -5.53 -11.49
CA ARG A 108 0.60 -6.25 -10.56
C ARG A 108 1.23 -7.55 -10.07
N LEU A 109 1.81 -8.33 -10.97
CA LEU A 109 2.49 -9.57 -10.62
C LEU A 109 3.78 -9.28 -9.82
N ALA A 110 4.54 -8.26 -10.21
CA ALA A 110 5.73 -7.84 -9.48
C ALA A 110 5.41 -7.46 -8.03
N ALA A 111 4.34 -6.68 -7.80
CA ALA A 111 3.90 -6.31 -6.47
C ALA A 111 3.46 -7.52 -5.64
N ARG A 112 2.71 -8.47 -6.23
CA ARG A 112 2.28 -9.69 -5.55
C ARG A 112 3.44 -10.60 -5.14
N VAL A 113 4.46 -10.71 -5.98
CA VAL A 113 5.55 -11.69 -5.78
C VAL A 113 6.72 -11.08 -5.01
N MET A 114 7.20 -9.92 -5.42
CA MET A 114 8.50 -9.40 -4.95
C MET A 114 8.40 -8.46 -3.75
N GLY A 115 7.23 -7.88 -3.47
CA GLY A 115 7.01 -6.95 -2.36
C GLY A 115 7.78 -5.62 -2.49
N GLY A 116 7.61 -4.75 -1.50
CA GLY A 116 8.27 -3.44 -1.46
C GLY A 116 7.73 -2.50 -2.54
N PHE A 117 6.46 -2.52 -2.80
CA PHE A 117 5.70 -1.58 -3.62
C PHE A 117 4.67 -0.88 -2.76
N SER A 118 4.14 0.23 -3.24
CA SER A 118 3.01 0.91 -2.63
C SER A 118 1.91 1.12 -3.66
N LEU A 119 0.71 1.32 -3.17
CA LEU A 119 -0.47 1.61 -3.97
C LEU A 119 -0.87 3.06 -3.78
N LEU A 120 -0.95 3.82 -4.85
CA LEU A 120 -1.55 5.14 -4.88
C LEU A 120 -2.98 4.99 -5.41
N VAL A 121 -3.95 5.51 -4.68
CA VAL A 121 -5.37 5.39 -5.02
C VAL A 121 -6.02 6.77 -5.02
N LEU A 122 -6.64 7.13 -6.12
CA LEU A 122 -7.60 8.23 -6.18
C LEU A 122 -8.99 7.66 -5.90
N ALA A 123 -9.63 8.16 -4.86
CA ALA A 123 -10.97 7.72 -4.46
C ALA A 123 -11.88 8.92 -4.14
N LYS A 124 -13.18 8.68 -4.16
CA LYS A 124 -14.21 9.60 -3.70
C LYS A 124 -15.18 8.88 -2.77
N PRO A 125 -15.92 9.61 -1.89
CA PRO A 125 -17.02 9.01 -1.16
C PRO A 125 -18.01 8.33 -2.09
N ASP A 126 -18.42 7.11 -1.74
CA ASP A 126 -19.52 6.42 -2.43
C ASP A 126 -20.84 7.01 -1.90
N GLU A 127 -21.58 7.74 -2.75
CA GLU A 127 -22.84 8.36 -2.38
C GLU A 127 -23.98 7.35 -2.18
N ALA A 128 -23.80 6.11 -2.61
CA ALA A 128 -24.80 5.05 -2.46
C ALA A 128 -24.70 4.30 -1.11
N ARG A 129 -23.71 4.63 -0.29
CA ARG A 129 -23.42 3.95 1.00
C ARG A 129 -23.42 4.86 2.20
#